data_c3c674a1174750f85bcab1a80dd4fe04
#
_entry.id   c3c674a1174750f85bcab1a80dd4fe04
#
_cell.length_a   1.000
_cell.length_b   1.000
_cell.length_c   1.000
_cell.angle_alpha   90.00
_cell.angle_beta   90.00
_cell.angle_gamma   90.00
#
_symmetry.space_group_name_H-M   'P 1'
#
loop_
_entity.id
_entity.type
_entity.pdbx_description
1 polymer ?
#
loop_
_entity_poly.entity_id
_entity_poly.type
_entity_poly.pdbx_seq_one_letter_code
_entity_poly.pdbx_strand_id
1 'polypeptide(L)'
;MTFTQREPLTEEEALDYVQSLGYHSLAFDDSHEADEELHWHEFDSVAIVISGSGSFADETGAVTQIQPGCMVTAEAGWLHRTLAGTQTRVVLGSNMPYEDWSHPINKPPVS
;
A
#
# COMPACT_ATOMS: atom_id res chain seq x y z
N MET A 1 0.45 11.50 2.35
CA MET A 1 1.12 10.18 2.53
C MET A 1 2.19 10.30 3.60
N THR A 2 2.25 9.35 4.50
CA THR A 2 3.27 9.29 5.55
C THR A 2 4.02 7.97 5.44
N PHE A 3 5.35 8.03 5.41
CA PHE A 3 6.23 6.87 5.36
C PHE A 3 6.97 6.74 6.70
N THR A 4 6.95 5.54 7.27
CA THR A 4 7.66 5.24 8.52
C THR A 4 8.39 3.91 8.38
N GLN A 5 9.67 3.87 8.76
CA GLN A 5 10.42 2.62 8.82
C GLN A 5 10.45 2.15 10.26
N ARG A 6 10.01 0.92 10.49
CA ARG A 6 9.90 0.30 11.81
C ARG A 6 10.61 -1.06 11.79
N GLU A 7 10.70 -1.70 12.96
CA GLU A 7 11.16 -3.07 13.03
C GLU A 7 10.19 -3.98 12.25
N PRO A 8 10.72 -4.95 11.49
CA PRO A 8 9.86 -5.88 10.77
C PRO A 8 8.89 -6.61 11.69
N LEU A 9 7.66 -6.79 11.21
CA LEU A 9 6.62 -7.53 11.89
C LEU A 9 6.35 -8.84 11.16
N THR A 10 5.84 -9.85 11.89
CA THR A 10 5.25 -11.00 11.23
C THR A 10 3.93 -10.58 10.61
N GLU A 11 3.42 -11.38 9.67
CA GLU A 11 2.13 -11.11 9.04
C GLU A 11 1.01 -11.01 10.07
N GLU A 12 0.98 -11.94 11.05
CA GLU A 12 -0.01 -11.96 12.11
C GLU A 12 0.06 -10.68 12.96
N GLU A 13 1.27 -10.28 13.36
CA GLU A 13 1.47 -9.05 14.13
C GLU A 13 0.99 -7.81 13.36
N ALA A 14 1.28 -7.77 12.06
CA ALA A 14 0.87 -6.65 11.21
C ALA A 14 -0.65 -6.60 11.04
N LEU A 15 -1.29 -7.76 10.83
CA LEU A 15 -2.75 -7.83 10.75
C LEU A 15 -3.40 -7.32 12.03
N ASP A 16 -2.89 -7.77 13.19
CA ASP A 16 -3.41 -7.34 14.49
C ASP A 16 -3.20 -5.85 14.71
N TYR A 17 -2.02 -5.34 14.35
CA TYR A 17 -1.71 -3.93 14.48
C TYR A 17 -2.67 -3.05 13.66
N VAL A 18 -2.86 -3.40 12.40
CA VAL A 18 -3.75 -2.67 11.49
C VAL A 18 -5.19 -2.67 12.01
N GLN A 19 -5.66 -3.82 12.51
CA GLN A 19 -6.99 -3.92 13.10
C GLN A 19 -7.11 -3.05 14.35
N SER A 20 -6.05 -2.95 15.15
CA SER A 20 -6.03 -2.12 16.36
C SER A 20 -6.18 -0.63 16.03
N LEU A 21 -5.83 -0.23 14.81
CA LEU A 21 -6.02 1.16 14.34
C LEU A 21 -7.44 1.42 13.83
N GLY A 22 -8.30 0.39 13.82
CA GLY A 22 -9.68 0.52 13.35
C GLY A 22 -9.88 0.24 11.86
N TYR A 23 -8.85 -0.30 11.17
CA TYR A 23 -8.94 -0.62 9.75
C TYR A 23 -9.33 -2.08 9.53
N HIS A 24 -9.95 -2.33 8.38
CA HIS A 24 -10.13 -3.68 7.84
C HIS A 24 -8.81 -4.12 7.24
N SER A 25 -8.36 -5.34 7.52
CA SER A 25 -7.04 -5.78 7.10
C SER A 25 -7.09 -6.98 6.16
N LEU A 26 -6.12 -7.04 5.25
CA LEU A 26 -5.91 -8.20 4.41
C LEU A 26 -4.42 -8.31 4.06
N ALA A 27 -3.97 -9.55 3.81
CA ALA A 27 -2.59 -9.81 3.41
C ALA A 27 -2.57 -10.36 1.99
N PHE A 28 -1.62 -9.91 1.18
CA PHE A 28 -1.49 -10.38 -0.21
C PHE A 28 -0.07 -10.18 -0.73
N ASP A 29 0.23 -10.90 -1.82
CA ASP A 29 1.48 -10.71 -2.53
C ASP A 29 1.30 -9.59 -3.56
N ASP A 30 2.27 -8.68 -3.61
CA ASP A 30 2.24 -7.54 -4.51
C ASP A 30 3.51 -7.56 -5.36
N SER A 31 3.36 -8.03 -6.60
CA SER A 31 4.49 -8.22 -7.52
C SER A 31 4.21 -7.50 -8.84
N HIS A 32 5.20 -6.75 -9.32
CA HIS A 32 5.06 -5.94 -10.52
C HIS A 32 6.29 -6.11 -11.42
N GLU A 33 6.08 -6.58 -12.64
CA GLU A 33 7.13 -6.69 -13.68
C GLU A 33 7.31 -5.37 -14.44
N ALA A 34 6.29 -4.51 -14.39
CA ALA A 34 6.29 -3.20 -15.05
C ALA A 34 5.74 -2.16 -14.08
N ASP A 35 6.02 -0.88 -14.34
CA ASP A 35 5.44 0.20 -13.55
C ASP A 35 3.92 0.19 -13.70
N GLU A 36 3.22 0.35 -12.58
CA GLU A 36 1.78 0.59 -12.62
C GLU A 36 1.50 1.95 -13.26
N GLU A 37 0.29 2.09 -13.81
CA GLU A 37 -0.23 3.41 -14.18
C GLU A 37 -0.46 4.23 -12.92
N LEU A 38 -0.23 5.54 -13.00
CA LEU A 38 -0.52 6.45 -11.91
C LEU A 38 -2.01 6.36 -11.57
N HIS A 39 -2.33 6.17 -10.28
CA HIS A 39 -3.71 5.91 -9.86
C HIS A 39 -3.94 6.39 -8.42
N TRP A 40 -5.21 6.34 -8.00
CA TRP A 40 -5.62 6.63 -6.64
C TRP A 40 -6.66 5.62 -6.18
N HIS A 41 -6.88 5.56 -4.89
CA HIS A 41 -7.89 4.68 -4.27
C HIS A 41 -8.95 5.50 -3.56
N GLU A 42 -10.16 4.96 -3.48
CA GLU A 42 -11.30 5.64 -2.84
C GLU A 42 -11.31 5.54 -1.31
N PHE A 43 -10.33 4.86 -0.73
CA PHE A 43 -10.25 4.59 0.71
C PHE A 43 -8.95 5.11 1.30
N ASP A 44 -8.98 5.38 2.63
CA ASP A 44 -7.77 5.63 3.39
C ASP A 44 -7.11 4.29 3.68
N SER A 45 -5.79 4.23 3.63
CA SER A 45 -5.05 2.97 3.75
C SER A 45 -3.80 3.07 4.61
N VAL A 46 -3.43 1.92 5.16
CA VAL A 46 -2.14 1.68 5.82
C VAL A 46 -1.57 0.42 5.19
N ALA A 47 -0.37 0.48 4.66
CA ALA A 47 0.31 -0.69 4.09
C ALA A 47 1.59 -0.98 4.88
N ILE A 48 1.77 -2.24 5.27
CA ILE A 48 2.97 -2.69 5.99
C ILE A 48 3.63 -3.77 5.16
N VAL A 49 4.91 -3.57 4.84
CA VAL A 49 5.69 -4.56 4.09
C VAL A 49 6.20 -5.62 5.06
N ILE A 50 5.85 -6.87 4.78
CA ILE A 50 6.24 -8.03 5.60
C ILE A 50 7.54 -8.63 5.11
N SER A 51 7.68 -8.81 3.79
CA SER A 51 8.88 -9.37 3.18
C SER A 51 9.05 -8.81 1.77
N GLY A 52 10.25 -9.01 1.21
CA GLY A 52 10.56 -8.55 -0.13
C GLY A 52 11.03 -7.11 -0.15
N SER A 53 11.03 -6.51 -1.34
CA SER A 53 11.48 -5.13 -1.54
C SER A 53 10.89 -4.55 -2.83
N GLY A 54 11.00 -3.26 -2.97
CA GLY A 54 10.53 -2.57 -4.14
C GLY A 54 10.55 -1.07 -3.96
N SER A 55 9.72 -0.39 -4.73
CA SER A 55 9.61 1.06 -4.68
C SER A 55 8.27 1.52 -5.23
N PHE A 56 7.87 2.71 -4.84
CA PHE A 56 6.71 3.39 -5.42
C PHE A 56 7.07 4.86 -5.71
N ALA A 57 6.28 5.48 -6.57
CA ALA A 57 6.45 6.88 -6.91
C ALA A 57 5.11 7.62 -6.73
N ASP A 58 5.19 8.90 -6.40
CA ASP A 58 4.02 9.78 -6.36
C ASP A 58 3.83 10.51 -7.71
N GLU A 59 2.84 11.40 -7.77
CA GLU A 59 2.53 12.13 -9.01
C GLU A 59 3.65 13.07 -9.47
N THR A 60 4.57 13.46 -8.56
CA THR A 60 5.71 14.30 -8.90
C THR A 60 6.89 13.50 -9.44
N GLY A 61 6.81 12.17 -9.36
CA GLY A 61 7.91 11.28 -9.73
C GLY A 61 8.89 11.01 -8.61
N ALA A 62 8.63 11.51 -7.40
CA ALA A 62 9.48 11.21 -6.24
C ALA A 62 9.35 9.72 -5.88
N VAL A 63 10.49 9.04 -5.78
CA VAL A 63 10.55 7.59 -5.56
C VAL A 63 10.88 7.30 -4.11
N THR A 64 10.13 6.36 -3.51
CA THR A 64 10.38 5.85 -2.17
C THR A 64 10.70 4.37 -2.24
N GLN A 65 11.81 3.96 -1.63
CA GLN A 65 12.19 2.55 -1.51
C GLN A 65 11.43 1.92 -0.35
N ILE A 66 10.97 0.68 -0.53
CA ILE A 66 10.26 -0.07 0.51
C ILE A 66 10.99 -1.37 0.82
N GLN A 67 10.93 -1.75 2.10
CA GLN A 67 11.59 -2.95 2.64
C GLN A 67 10.81 -3.42 3.86
N PRO A 68 11.11 -4.62 4.40
CA PRO A 68 10.37 -5.13 5.56
C PRO A 68 10.37 -4.14 6.73
N GLY A 69 9.20 -3.95 7.35
CA GLY A 69 8.98 -2.99 8.43
C GLY A 69 8.54 -1.61 7.96
N CYS A 70 8.60 -1.36 6.67
CA CYS A 70 8.10 -0.10 6.10
C CYS A 70 6.57 -0.02 6.26
N MET A 71 6.10 1.12 6.72
CA MET A 71 4.67 1.42 6.85
C MET A 71 4.35 2.69 6.07
N VAL A 72 3.37 2.60 5.18
CA VAL A 72 2.90 3.73 4.38
C VAL A 72 1.45 4.00 4.72
N THR A 73 1.16 5.21 5.18
CA THR A 73 -0.20 5.67 5.45
C THR A 73 -0.61 6.66 4.38
N ALA A 74 -1.76 6.46 3.77
CA ALA A 74 -2.23 7.30 2.67
C ALA A 74 -3.72 7.60 2.80
N GLU A 75 -4.08 8.86 2.56
CA GLU A 75 -5.48 9.25 2.45
C GLU A 75 -6.05 8.88 1.07
N ALA A 76 -7.37 8.75 1.01
CA ALA A 76 -8.09 8.54 -0.24
C ALA A 76 -7.73 9.65 -1.24
N GLY A 77 -7.55 9.28 -2.50
CA GLY A 77 -7.23 10.23 -3.56
C GLY A 77 -5.75 10.46 -3.81
N TRP A 78 -4.86 9.90 -2.97
CA TRP A 78 -3.42 10.07 -3.16
C TRP A 78 -2.97 9.38 -4.45
N LEU A 79 -2.35 10.15 -5.36
CA LEU A 79 -1.88 9.66 -6.64
C LEU A 79 -0.49 9.03 -6.50
N HIS A 80 -0.39 7.77 -6.93
CA HIS A 80 0.84 6.99 -6.79
C HIS A 80 0.88 5.84 -7.80
N ARG A 81 2.02 5.19 -7.89
CA ARG A 81 2.20 3.94 -8.66
C ARG A 81 3.28 3.09 -8.02
N THR A 82 3.13 1.78 -8.06
CA THR A 82 4.19 0.83 -7.69
C THR A 82 5.09 0.63 -8.91
N LEU A 83 6.39 0.59 -8.69
CA LEU A 83 7.36 0.53 -9.79
C LEU A 83 7.79 -0.91 -10.11
N ALA A 84 8.26 -1.10 -11.34
CA ALA A 84 8.76 -2.38 -11.84
C ALA A 84 9.83 -2.95 -10.91
N GLY A 85 9.84 -4.26 -10.75
CA GLY A 85 10.77 -4.97 -9.88
C GLY A 85 10.33 -5.12 -8.45
N THR A 86 9.19 -4.53 -8.07
CA THR A 86 8.63 -4.69 -6.73
C THR A 86 8.10 -6.11 -6.55
N GLN A 87 8.55 -6.78 -5.49
CA GLN A 87 8.07 -8.09 -5.08
C GLN A 87 7.98 -8.07 -3.55
N THR A 88 6.76 -7.95 -3.03
CA THR A 88 6.54 -7.83 -1.59
C THR A 88 5.36 -8.70 -1.14
N ARG A 89 5.40 -9.08 0.13
CA ARG A 89 4.23 -9.54 0.88
C ARG A 89 3.78 -8.36 1.73
N VAL A 90 2.52 -7.98 1.63
CA VAL A 90 2.00 -6.75 2.25
C VAL A 90 0.77 -7.06 3.08
N VAL A 91 0.66 -6.39 4.22
CA VAL A 91 -0.61 -6.27 4.96
C VAL A 91 -1.17 -4.89 4.68
N LEU A 92 -2.38 -4.87 4.15
CA LEU A 92 -3.08 -3.63 3.84
C LEU A 92 -4.24 -3.44 4.80
N GLY A 93 -4.36 -2.25 5.36
CA GLY A 93 -5.55 -1.82 6.07
C GLY A 93 -6.29 -0.76 5.29
N SER A 94 -7.62 -0.81 5.29
CA SER A 94 -8.44 0.23 4.67
C SER A 94 -9.59 0.59 5.60
N ASN A 95 -10.05 1.84 5.52
CA ASN A 95 -11.20 2.30 6.30
C ASN A 95 -12.53 1.81 5.72
N MET A 96 -12.47 1.21 4.52
CA MET A 96 -13.61 0.62 3.83
C MET A 96 -13.38 -0.88 3.69
N PRO A 97 -14.34 -1.77 4.03
CA PRO A 97 -14.17 -3.21 3.82
C PRO A 97 -13.85 -3.49 2.35
N TYR A 98 -12.95 -4.45 2.09
CA TYR A 98 -12.49 -4.67 0.73
C TYR A 98 -13.61 -5.13 -0.21
N GLU A 99 -14.63 -5.82 0.31
CA GLU A 99 -15.80 -6.24 -0.48
C GLU A 99 -16.65 -5.06 -0.95
N ASP A 100 -16.48 -3.88 -0.35
CA ASP A 100 -17.19 -2.65 -0.71
C ASP A 100 -16.40 -1.77 -1.68
N TRP A 101 -15.16 -2.14 -2.01
CA TRP A 101 -14.37 -1.36 -2.96
C TRP A 101 -15.01 -1.40 -4.34
N SER A 102 -15.13 -0.23 -4.97
CA SER A 102 -15.62 -0.18 -6.35
C SER A 102 -14.51 -0.51 -7.34
N HIS A 103 -14.88 -1.01 -8.51
CA HIS A 103 -13.93 -1.36 -9.56
C HIS A 103 -13.95 -0.32 -10.68
N PRO A 104 -12.79 0.01 -11.27
CA PRO A 104 -11.48 -0.53 -10.92
C PRO A 104 -10.99 0.00 -9.57
N ILE A 105 -10.25 -0.84 -8.84
CA ILE A 105 -9.68 -0.46 -7.53
C ILE A 105 -8.66 0.65 -7.74
N ASN A 106 -7.81 0.51 -8.73
CA ASN A 106 -6.87 1.54 -9.18
C ASN A 106 -7.61 2.49 -10.11
N LYS A 107 -7.85 3.72 -9.66
CA LYS A 107 -8.63 4.69 -10.42
C LYS A 107 -7.72 5.65 -11.19
N PRO A 108 -8.08 5.98 -12.44
CA PRO A 108 -7.24 6.87 -13.26
C PRO A 108 -7.25 8.30 -12.70
N PRO A 109 -6.15 9.06 -12.92
CA PRO A 109 -6.12 10.46 -12.50
C PRO A 109 -7.29 11.24 -13.12
N VAL A 110 -7.83 12.16 -12.33
CA VAL A 110 -8.89 13.06 -12.78
C VAL A 110 -8.23 14.29 -13.39
N SER A 111 -8.59 14.60 -14.63
CA SER A 111 -8.07 15.75 -15.35
C SER A 111 -8.94 16.98 -15.19
#